data_0f70768e6a853a959e2ea0b813daf3ab
#
_entry.id   0f70768e6a853a959e2ea0b813daf3ab
#
_cell.length_a   1.000
_cell.length_b   1.000
_cell.length_c   1.000
_cell.angle_alpha   90.00
_cell.angle_beta   90.00
_cell.angle_gamma   90.00
#
_symmetry.space_group_name_H-M   'P 1'
#
loop_
_entity.id
_entity.type
_entity.pdbx_description
1 polymer ?
#
loop_
_entity_poly.entity_id
_entity_poly.type
_entity_poly.pdbx_seq_one_letter_code
_entity_poly.pdbx_strand_id
1 'polypeptide(L)'
;ILGSLLTGARDAAGAYYRSRPLLISLGLPLADALGSPLGRAGGFSDGRDIGVVCNLPNREGPVVLPMSGDVGSQYTPAAGWAQAITYHRDTLQDPRYAGCIAVAHGGDGSVATNGFWAALTMATTLRLPMLFYIEDNQLGISVPGSMQTPGADIAKNLDAFTNLAI
;
A
#
# COMPACT_ATOMS: atom_id res chain seq x y z
N ILE A 1 12.43 0.16 7.05
CA ILE A 1 11.71 0.51 8.28
C ILE A 1 10.26 0.00 8.22
N LEU A 2 9.41 0.46 7.27
CA LEU A 2 8.00 0.08 7.23
C LEU A 2 7.79 -1.45 7.25
N GLY A 3 8.50 -2.20 6.41
CA GLY A 3 8.37 -3.65 6.36
C GLY A 3 8.85 -4.36 7.63
N SER A 4 9.78 -3.77 8.39
CA SER A 4 10.21 -4.33 9.69
C SER A 4 9.20 -4.10 10.81
N LEU A 5 8.25 -3.19 10.60
CA LEU A 5 7.18 -2.91 11.56
C LEU A 5 5.94 -3.79 11.32
N LEU A 6 5.82 -4.39 10.15
CA LEU A 6 4.76 -5.33 9.83
C LEU A 6 5.15 -6.70 10.37
N THR A 7 4.72 -7.03 11.56
CA THR A 7 5.10 -8.27 12.29
C THR A 7 3.91 -9.15 12.59
N GLY A 8 2.70 -8.65 12.45
CA GLY A 8 1.48 -9.42 12.68
C GLY A 8 1.28 -10.49 11.61
N ALA A 9 0.87 -11.69 12.02
CA ALA A 9 0.67 -12.82 11.10
C ALA A 9 -0.41 -12.55 10.03
N ARG A 10 -1.23 -11.53 10.24
CA ARG A 10 -2.31 -11.10 9.36
C ARG A 10 -2.19 -9.64 8.93
N ASP A 11 -1.02 -9.03 9.12
CA ASP A 11 -0.72 -7.75 8.50
C ASP A 11 -0.70 -7.88 6.98
N ALA A 12 -1.06 -6.81 6.30
CA ALA A 12 -0.96 -6.78 4.84
C ALA A 12 -0.42 -5.46 4.33
N ALA A 13 0.23 -5.51 3.18
CA ALA A 13 0.69 -4.34 2.45
C ALA A 13 0.12 -4.32 1.04
N GLY A 14 -0.58 -3.24 0.69
CA GLY A 14 -0.84 -2.86 -0.68
C GLY A 14 0.35 -2.05 -1.19
N ALA A 15 1.14 -2.64 -2.08
CA ALA A 15 2.36 -2.05 -2.61
C ALA A 15 2.12 -1.44 -4.00
N TYR A 16 3.08 -0.66 -4.50
CA TYR A 16 3.09 -0.18 -5.88
C TYR A 16 4.50 -0.39 -6.47
N TYR A 17 4.70 -0.07 -7.74
CA TYR A 17 5.94 -0.39 -8.47
C TYR A 17 7.22 0.18 -7.82
N ARG A 18 7.09 1.25 -7.04
CA ARG A 18 8.23 1.90 -6.35
C ARG A 18 8.51 1.31 -4.96
N SER A 19 7.63 0.45 -4.44
CA SER A 19 7.71 -0.13 -3.09
C SER A 19 8.79 -1.22 -2.95
N ARG A 20 9.83 -1.25 -3.78
CA ARG A 20 10.87 -2.30 -3.73
C ARG A 20 11.52 -2.47 -2.37
N PRO A 21 11.90 -1.39 -1.65
CA PRO A 21 12.47 -1.54 -0.31
C PRO A 21 11.52 -2.22 0.68
N LEU A 22 10.22 -1.91 0.60
CA LEU A 22 9.20 -2.60 1.39
C LEU A 22 9.11 -4.08 1.00
N LEU A 23 9.02 -4.38 -0.29
CA LEU A 23 8.91 -5.75 -0.78
C LEU A 23 10.14 -6.60 -0.41
N ILE A 24 11.35 -6.04 -0.53
CA ILE A 24 12.59 -6.71 -0.13
C ILE A 24 12.58 -6.99 1.38
N SER A 25 12.18 -6.03 2.20
CA SER A 25 12.09 -6.23 3.65
C SER A 25 11.03 -7.27 4.04
N LEU A 26 10.05 -7.49 3.18
CA LEU A 26 9.04 -8.54 3.30
C LEU A 26 9.43 -9.85 2.60
N GLY A 27 10.66 -9.98 2.13
CA GLY A 27 11.22 -11.23 1.62
C GLY A 27 11.21 -11.40 0.10
N LEU A 28 10.98 -10.33 -0.69
CA LEU A 28 11.19 -10.40 -2.14
C LEU A 28 12.67 -10.64 -2.44
N PRO A 29 13.03 -11.70 -3.19
CA PRO A 29 14.42 -11.94 -3.58
C PRO A 29 15.01 -10.77 -4.37
N LEU A 30 16.27 -10.43 -4.13
CA LEU A 30 16.94 -9.34 -4.83
C LEU A 30 16.99 -9.53 -6.35
N ALA A 31 17.16 -10.77 -6.81
CA ALA A 31 17.14 -11.09 -8.24
C ALA A 31 15.81 -10.70 -8.89
N ASP A 32 14.68 -10.99 -8.22
CA ASP A 32 13.35 -10.63 -8.70
C ASP A 32 13.09 -9.12 -8.60
N ALA A 33 13.55 -8.50 -7.51
CA ALA A 33 13.41 -7.06 -7.30
C ALA A 33 14.15 -6.24 -8.36
N LEU A 34 15.27 -6.75 -8.86
CA LEU A 34 16.13 -6.07 -9.84
C LEU A 34 15.86 -6.54 -11.28
N GLY A 35 15.42 -7.77 -11.48
CA GLY A 35 15.22 -8.35 -12.80
C GLY A 35 14.25 -7.56 -13.66
N SER A 36 13.08 -7.21 -13.13
CA SER A 36 12.06 -6.45 -13.85
C SER A 36 12.53 -5.07 -14.29
N PRO A 37 13.05 -4.18 -13.40
CA PRO A 37 13.49 -2.85 -13.81
C PRO A 37 14.70 -2.87 -14.77
N LEU A 38 15.46 -3.96 -14.80
CA LEU A 38 16.55 -4.14 -15.74
C LEU A 38 16.12 -4.82 -17.05
N GLY A 39 14.85 -5.13 -17.21
CA GLY A 39 14.33 -5.82 -18.40
C GLY A 39 14.93 -7.21 -18.62
N ARG A 40 15.31 -7.92 -17.54
CA ARG A 40 15.95 -9.24 -17.62
C ARG A 40 14.92 -10.35 -17.63
N ALA A 41 15.24 -11.42 -18.36
CA ALA A 41 14.48 -12.66 -18.30
C ALA A 41 14.54 -13.26 -16.89
N GLY A 42 13.49 -14.00 -16.53
CA GLY A 42 13.27 -14.46 -15.16
C GLY A 42 12.54 -13.42 -14.32
N GLY A 43 12.22 -13.75 -13.08
CA GLY A 43 11.42 -12.90 -12.21
C GLY A 43 9.95 -12.78 -12.64
N PHE A 44 9.22 -11.85 -12.05
CA PHE A 44 7.76 -11.77 -12.17
C PHE A 44 7.25 -11.37 -13.56
N SER A 45 7.99 -10.56 -14.30
CA SER A 45 7.54 -10.09 -15.62
C SER A 45 8.29 -10.72 -16.79
N ASP A 46 9.33 -11.49 -16.52
CA ASP A 46 10.21 -12.07 -17.54
C ASP A 46 10.74 -11.04 -18.55
N GLY A 47 11.08 -9.86 -18.04
CA GLY A 47 11.59 -8.74 -18.81
C GLY A 47 10.55 -7.94 -19.61
N ARG A 48 9.27 -8.27 -19.48
CA ARG A 48 8.19 -7.65 -20.27
C ARG A 48 7.68 -6.34 -19.68
N ASP A 49 7.83 -6.15 -18.38
CA ASP A 49 7.37 -4.98 -17.66
C ASP A 49 8.41 -4.55 -16.62
N ILE A 50 8.85 -3.31 -16.70
CA ILE A 50 9.82 -2.72 -15.75
C ILE A 50 9.16 -2.13 -14.51
N GLY A 51 7.85 -1.88 -14.57
CA GLY A 51 7.03 -1.32 -13.49
C GLY A 51 6.24 -2.37 -12.72
N VAL A 52 6.60 -3.63 -12.82
CA VAL A 52 5.83 -4.72 -12.22
C VAL A 52 5.67 -4.56 -10.71
N VAL A 53 4.45 -4.80 -10.26
CA VAL A 53 4.13 -4.88 -8.84
C VAL A 53 4.12 -6.36 -8.44
N CYS A 54 4.98 -6.69 -7.48
CA CYS A 54 5.09 -8.05 -6.98
C CYS A 54 4.16 -8.25 -5.79
N ASN A 55 3.41 -9.33 -5.79
CA ASN A 55 2.67 -9.80 -4.64
C ASN A 55 3.43 -10.97 -4.00
N LEU A 56 3.29 -11.15 -2.71
CA LEU A 56 3.90 -12.24 -1.95
C LEU A 56 2.80 -12.98 -1.17
N PRO A 57 1.99 -13.80 -1.85
CA PRO A 57 0.99 -14.63 -1.20
C PRO A 57 1.67 -15.80 -0.48
N ASN A 58 0.94 -16.59 0.22
CA ASN A 58 1.34 -17.90 0.76
C ASN A 58 2.65 -17.88 1.57
N ARG A 59 2.84 -16.87 2.40
CA ARG A 59 4.01 -16.77 3.29
C ARG A 59 3.58 -16.74 4.75
N GLU A 60 4.50 -17.13 5.60
CA GLU A 60 4.37 -16.88 7.03
C GLU A 60 4.62 -15.39 7.30
N GLY A 61 3.74 -14.78 8.11
CA GLY A 61 3.80 -13.35 8.41
C GLY A 61 3.04 -12.47 7.42
N PRO A 62 3.42 -11.19 7.30
CA PRO A 62 2.69 -10.20 6.53
C PRO A 62 2.53 -10.55 5.06
N VAL A 63 1.38 -10.23 4.50
CA VAL A 63 1.03 -10.53 3.10
C VAL A 63 1.21 -9.27 2.24
N VAL A 64 1.82 -9.41 1.08
CA VAL A 64 1.73 -8.39 0.03
C VAL A 64 0.55 -8.74 -0.86
N LEU A 65 -0.44 -7.86 -0.87
CA LEU A 65 -1.68 -8.05 -1.61
C LEU A 65 -1.43 -8.02 -3.12
N PRO A 66 -2.21 -8.77 -3.92
CA PRO A 66 -2.18 -8.65 -5.36
C PRO A 66 -2.54 -7.24 -5.80
N MET A 67 -1.70 -6.65 -6.65
CA MET A 67 -1.85 -5.29 -7.14
C MET A 67 -1.70 -5.24 -8.65
N SER A 68 -2.23 -4.21 -9.27
CA SER A 68 -1.97 -3.88 -10.67
C SER A 68 -0.94 -2.75 -10.78
N GLY A 69 -0.47 -2.49 -12.00
CA GLY A 69 0.37 -1.32 -12.30
C GLY A 69 -0.38 0.01 -12.32
N ASP A 70 -1.72 -0.02 -12.21
CA ASP A 70 -2.54 1.19 -12.24
C ASP A 70 -2.37 2.02 -10.97
N VAL A 71 -2.15 3.31 -11.15
CA VAL A 71 -1.92 4.25 -10.04
C VAL A 71 -3.14 4.28 -9.12
N GLY A 72 -2.93 4.01 -7.83
CA GLY A 72 -4.00 4.02 -6.82
C GLY A 72 -4.73 2.69 -6.66
N SER A 73 -4.40 1.64 -7.42
CA SER A 73 -5.04 0.33 -7.34
C SER A 73 -4.84 -0.37 -5.98
N GLN A 74 -3.82 -0.02 -5.23
CA GLN A 74 -3.46 -0.62 -3.94
C GLN A 74 -4.39 -0.22 -2.79
N TYR A 75 -5.08 0.90 -2.88
CA TYR A 75 -5.79 1.47 -1.74
C TYR A 75 -7.04 0.67 -1.35
N THR A 76 -7.89 0.35 -2.33
CA THR A 76 -9.15 -0.36 -2.03
C THR A 76 -8.95 -1.81 -1.56
N PRO A 77 -8.02 -2.61 -2.10
CA PRO A 77 -7.71 -3.91 -1.54
C PRO A 77 -7.14 -3.84 -0.11
N ALA A 78 -6.29 -2.85 0.18
CA ALA A 78 -5.78 -2.65 1.53
C ALA A 78 -6.90 -2.27 2.52
N ALA A 79 -7.84 -1.42 2.12
CA ALA A 79 -9.02 -1.10 2.94
C ALA A 79 -9.91 -2.33 3.16
N GLY A 80 -10.11 -3.16 2.13
CA GLY A 80 -10.83 -4.43 2.25
C GLY A 80 -10.16 -5.39 3.22
N TRP A 81 -8.82 -5.46 3.20
CA TRP A 81 -8.08 -6.28 4.17
C TRP A 81 -8.21 -5.74 5.60
N ALA A 82 -8.12 -4.42 5.78
CA ALA A 82 -8.34 -3.77 7.07
C ALA A 82 -9.75 -4.06 7.63
N GLN A 83 -10.76 -4.06 6.76
CA GLN A 83 -12.11 -4.46 7.13
C GLN A 83 -12.19 -5.94 7.53
N ALA A 84 -11.51 -6.82 6.80
CA ALA A 84 -11.44 -8.24 7.16
C ALA A 84 -10.75 -8.44 8.52
N ILE A 85 -9.67 -7.70 8.81
CA ILE A 85 -9.03 -7.70 10.14
C ILE A 85 -10.07 -7.36 11.22
N THR A 86 -10.82 -6.28 11.05
CA THR A 86 -11.84 -5.85 12.01
C THR A 86 -12.92 -6.91 12.18
N TYR A 87 -13.42 -7.49 11.10
CA TYR A 87 -14.43 -8.54 11.14
C TYR A 87 -13.93 -9.79 11.88
N HIS A 88 -12.75 -10.28 11.54
CA HIS A 88 -12.16 -11.45 12.21
C HIS A 88 -11.88 -11.20 13.68
N ARG A 89 -11.32 -10.04 14.01
CA ARG A 89 -10.99 -9.66 15.38
C ARG A 89 -12.25 -9.49 16.24
N ASP A 90 -13.21 -8.70 15.77
CA ASP A 90 -14.32 -8.22 16.60
C ASP A 90 -15.56 -9.12 16.51
N THR A 91 -15.83 -9.73 15.35
CA THR A 91 -17.01 -10.58 15.14
C THR A 91 -16.67 -12.05 15.37
N LEU A 92 -15.58 -12.54 14.78
CA LEU A 92 -15.18 -13.94 14.90
C LEU A 92 -14.30 -14.21 16.12
N GLN A 93 -13.88 -13.19 16.84
CA GLN A 93 -13.00 -13.27 18.03
C GLN A 93 -11.72 -14.08 17.77
N ASP A 94 -11.17 -13.96 16.57
CA ASP A 94 -9.95 -14.67 16.16
C ASP A 94 -8.71 -13.92 16.68
N PRO A 95 -7.97 -14.49 17.67
CA PRO A 95 -6.83 -13.82 18.28
C PRO A 95 -5.67 -13.56 17.31
N ARG A 96 -5.62 -14.27 16.17
CA ARG A 96 -4.59 -14.06 15.15
C ARG A 96 -4.64 -12.68 14.48
N TYR A 97 -5.77 -11.99 14.61
CA TYR A 97 -5.98 -10.66 14.04
C TYR A 97 -5.81 -9.53 15.07
N ALA A 98 -5.50 -9.87 16.33
CA ALA A 98 -5.23 -8.87 17.36
C ALA A 98 -4.00 -8.03 17.01
N GLY A 99 -4.14 -6.71 17.01
CA GLY A 99 -3.04 -5.78 16.70
C GLY A 99 -2.60 -5.74 15.24
N CYS A 100 -3.25 -6.50 14.35
CA CYS A 100 -2.93 -6.49 12.92
C CYS A 100 -3.41 -5.21 12.22
N ILE A 101 -2.68 -4.80 11.19
CA ILE A 101 -2.95 -3.62 10.37
C ILE A 101 -2.85 -3.94 8.87
N ALA A 102 -3.49 -3.10 8.07
CA ALA A 102 -3.24 -3.03 6.64
C ALA A 102 -2.52 -1.73 6.29
N VAL A 103 -1.55 -1.81 5.40
CA VAL A 103 -0.80 -0.65 4.91
C VAL A 103 -1.08 -0.47 3.43
N ALA A 104 -1.40 0.74 3.01
CA ALA A 104 -1.37 1.13 1.61
C ALA A 104 -0.19 2.07 1.37
N HIS A 105 0.77 1.64 0.58
CA HIS A 105 1.96 2.41 0.23
C HIS A 105 1.76 3.05 -1.15
N GLY A 106 1.90 4.36 -1.24
CA GLY A 106 1.71 5.10 -2.48
C GLY A 106 2.58 6.33 -2.60
N GLY A 107 2.64 6.90 -3.79
CA GLY A 107 3.25 8.20 -4.04
C GLY A 107 2.20 9.32 -4.04
N ASP A 108 2.65 10.57 -3.98
CA ASP A 108 1.81 11.77 -3.99
C ASP A 108 0.82 11.82 -5.16
N GLY A 109 1.25 11.45 -6.37
CA GLY A 109 0.36 11.38 -7.54
C GLY A 109 -0.81 10.39 -7.38
N SER A 110 -0.68 9.38 -6.55
CA SER A 110 -1.73 8.39 -6.31
C SER A 110 -2.86 8.91 -5.41
N VAL A 111 -2.63 9.97 -4.66
CA VAL A 111 -3.64 10.59 -3.78
C VAL A 111 -4.76 11.27 -4.60
N ALA A 112 -4.49 11.65 -5.83
CA ALA A 112 -5.50 12.22 -6.73
C ALA A 112 -6.47 11.17 -7.32
N THR A 113 -6.28 9.88 -7.02
CA THR A 113 -7.09 8.81 -7.61
C THR A 113 -8.37 8.52 -6.82
N ASN A 114 -9.40 8.03 -7.52
CA ASN A 114 -10.65 7.60 -6.90
C ASN A 114 -10.41 6.50 -5.85
N GLY A 115 -9.45 5.60 -6.09
CA GLY A 115 -9.11 4.51 -5.18
C GLY A 115 -8.63 5.00 -3.82
N PHE A 116 -7.81 6.07 -3.80
CA PHE A 116 -7.38 6.69 -2.55
C PHE A 116 -8.57 7.23 -1.75
N TRP A 117 -9.41 8.07 -2.37
CA TRP A 117 -10.55 8.71 -1.69
C TRP A 117 -11.59 7.71 -1.22
N ALA A 118 -11.86 6.66 -2.00
CA ALA A 118 -12.77 5.59 -1.60
C ALA A 118 -12.25 4.84 -0.38
N ALA A 119 -10.96 4.46 -0.39
CA ALA A 119 -10.32 3.77 0.73
C ALA A 119 -10.23 4.65 1.98
N LEU A 120 -9.86 5.93 1.83
CA LEU A 120 -9.80 6.88 2.93
C LEU A 120 -11.16 7.07 3.59
N THR A 121 -12.21 7.29 2.79
CA THR A 121 -13.58 7.43 3.30
C THR A 121 -14.02 6.18 4.06
N MET A 122 -13.77 5.00 3.51
CA MET A 122 -14.11 3.74 4.16
C MET A 122 -13.33 3.57 5.47
N ALA A 123 -12.01 3.78 5.43
CA ALA A 123 -11.14 3.57 6.57
C ALA A 123 -11.48 4.51 7.73
N THR A 124 -11.73 5.78 7.46
CA THR A 124 -12.06 6.77 8.48
C THR A 124 -13.49 6.61 9.01
N THR A 125 -14.46 6.28 8.15
CA THR A 125 -15.85 6.04 8.56
C THR A 125 -15.96 4.82 9.47
N LEU A 126 -15.29 3.73 9.12
CA LEU A 126 -15.35 2.46 9.85
C LEU A 126 -14.24 2.31 10.90
N ARG A 127 -13.37 3.30 11.05
CA ARG A 127 -12.21 3.28 11.96
C ARG A 127 -11.36 2.02 11.79
N LEU A 128 -11.02 1.73 10.54
CA LEU A 128 -10.26 0.53 10.19
C LEU A 128 -8.80 0.65 10.64
N PRO A 129 -8.15 -0.46 11.02
CA PRO A 129 -6.73 -0.49 11.33
C PRO A 129 -5.90 -0.39 10.05
N MET A 130 -5.82 0.80 9.48
CA MET A 130 -5.19 1.07 8.19
C MET A 130 -4.20 2.23 8.28
N LEU A 131 -3.03 2.03 7.68
CA LEU A 131 -2.01 3.05 7.50
C LEU A 131 -1.90 3.41 6.02
N PHE A 132 -2.09 4.69 5.70
CA PHE A 132 -1.75 5.27 4.40
C PHE A 132 -0.33 5.82 4.49
N TYR A 133 0.63 5.16 3.85
CA TYR A 133 2.02 5.60 3.80
C TYR A 133 2.29 6.23 2.44
N ILE A 134 2.34 7.56 2.40
CA ILE A 134 2.47 8.32 1.16
C ILE A 134 3.87 8.92 1.08
N GLU A 135 4.60 8.57 0.02
CA GLU A 135 5.88 9.17 -0.31
C GLU A 135 5.64 10.39 -1.21
N ASP A 136 5.82 11.58 -0.64
CA ASP A 136 5.63 12.85 -1.34
C ASP A 136 6.96 13.43 -1.78
N ASN A 137 7.25 13.31 -3.08
CA ASN A 137 8.39 13.96 -3.70
C ASN A 137 8.00 15.17 -4.56
N GLN A 138 6.75 15.62 -4.48
CA GLN A 138 6.17 16.74 -5.20
C GLN A 138 6.08 16.54 -6.72
N LEU A 139 6.24 15.30 -7.21
CA LEU A 139 6.23 14.98 -8.64
C LEU A 139 5.50 13.66 -8.93
N GLY A 140 4.39 13.72 -9.61
CA GLY A 140 3.75 12.54 -10.23
C GLY A 140 4.26 12.38 -11.67
N ILE A 141 5.28 11.54 -11.90
CA ILE A 141 6.04 11.45 -13.15
C ILE A 141 6.67 12.81 -13.49
N SER A 142 6.04 13.61 -14.34
CA SER A 142 6.48 14.96 -14.75
C SER A 142 5.52 16.06 -14.30
N VAL A 143 4.45 15.73 -13.58
CA VAL A 143 3.45 16.69 -13.13
C VAL A 143 3.79 17.17 -11.72
N PRO A 144 4.02 18.47 -11.52
CA PRO A 144 4.29 19.03 -10.19
C PRO A 144 3.13 18.81 -9.21
N GLY A 145 3.44 18.61 -7.94
CA GLY A 145 2.46 18.40 -6.87
C GLY A 145 1.42 19.50 -6.79
N SER A 146 1.80 20.75 -7.09
CA SER A 146 0.88 21.90 -7.12
C SER A 146 -0.21 21.81 -8.20
N MET A 147 -0.02 20.97 -9.21
CA MET A 147 -1.02 20.69 -10.24
C MET A 147 -1.86 19.44 -9.95
N GLN A 148 -1.52 18.69 -8.93
CA GLN A 148 -2.19 17.44 -8.55
C GLN A 148 -2.97 17.58 -7.24
N THR A 149 -2.43 18.36 -6.30
CA THR A 149 -2.95 18.49 -4.94
C THR A 149 -3.14 19.96 -4.59
N PRO A 150 -4.32 20.37 -4.11
CA PRO A 150 -4.55 21.75 -3.69
C PRO A 150 -3.48 22.22 -2.69
N GLY A 151 -2.82 23.34 -2.99
CA GLY A 151 -1.74 23.88 -2.16
C GLY A 151 -0.48 23.03 -2.08
N ALA A 152 -0.37 21.94 -2.85
CA ALA A 152 0.74 20.98 -2.82
C ALA A 152 1.00 20.40 -1.41
N ASP A 153 -0.03 20.31 -0.56
CA ASP A 153 0.08 19.83 0.81
C ASP A 153 -1.01 18.81 1.12
N ILE A 154 -0.64 17.53 0.98
CA ILE A 154 -1.57 16.41 1.18
C ILE A 154 -2.03 16.35 2.63
N ALA A 155 -1.11 16.47 3.58
CA ALA A 155 -1.42 16.36 5.00
C ALA A 155 -2.43 17.42 5.44
N LYS A 156 -2.19 18.67 5.06
CA LYS A 156 -3.10 19.79 5.36
C LYS A 156 -4.49 19.60 4.77
N ASN A 157 -4.58 19.05 3.54
CA ASN A 157 -5.87 18.78 2.90
C ASN A 157 -6.67 17.69 3.60
N LEU A 158 -6.00 16.81 4.34
CA LEU A 158 -6.62 15.68 5.04
C LEU A 158 -6.87 15.96 6.52
N ASP A 159 -6.36 17.07 7.07
CA ASP A 159 -6.43 17.41 8.51
C ASP A 159 -7.87 17.50 9.05
N ALA A 160 -8.84 17.81 8.19
CA ALA A 160 -10.25 17.88 8.56
C ALA A 160 -10.97 16.50 8.61
N PHE A 161 -10.30 15.41 8.23
CA PHE A 161 -10.93 14.09 8.26
C PHE A 161 -11.05 13.57 9.70
N THR A 162 -12.27 13.32 10.14
CA THR A 162 -12.54 12.69 11.43
C THR A 162 -11.99 11.26 11.44
N ASN A 163 -11.39 10.85 12.56
CA ASN A 163 -10.77 9.52 12.76
C ASN A 163 -9.54 9.25 11.87
N LEU A 164 -8.91 10.30 11.35
CA LEU A 164 -7.60 10.23 10.71
C LEU A 164 -6.56 10.88 11.62
N ALA A 165 -5.44 10.23 11.85
CA ALA A 165 -4.25 10.82 12.46
C ALA A 165 -3.20 11.05 11.38
N ILE A 166 -2.62 12.24 11.33
CA ILE A 166 -1.61 12.65 10.35
C ILE A 166 -0.30 12.92 11.08
#